data_f58db5f72b966fb769d2a8afc1000702
#
_entry.id   f58db5f72b966fb769d2a8afc1000702
#
_cell.length_a   1.000
_cell.length_b   1.000
_cell.length_c   1.000
_cell.angle_alpha   90.00
_cell.angle_beta   90.00
_cell.angle_gamma   90.00
#
_symmetry.space_group_name_H-M   'P 1'
#
loop_
_entity.id
_entity.type
_entity.pdbx_description
1 polymer ?
#
loop_
_entity_poly.entity_id
_entity_poly.type
_entity_poly.pdbx_seq_one_letter_code
_entity_poly.pdbx_strand_id
1 'polypeptide(L)'
;MKTELKKFGTTLISRQNGREAFAAYRPQLSTLGDNETLELDFEGVITFSTSWGDEFLSPLVKQYGSRLVLSHTENLSVKATIELLEKINQLPFNRNIPTENKS
;
A
#
# COMPACT_ATOMS: atom_id res chain seq x y z
N MET A 1 -9.50 -9.12 -0.86
CA MET A 1 -8.23 -9.64 -0.28
C MET A 1 -7.63 -8.56 0.62
N LYS A 2 -7.20 -8.94 1.79
CA LYS A 2 -6.58 -8.00 2.72
C LYS A 2 -5.18 -8.50 3.09
N THR A 3 -4.20 -7.60 3.01
CA THR A 3 -2.81 -7.93 3.36
C THR A 3 -2.31 -6.93 4.39
N GLU A 4 -1.73 -7.43 5.47
CA GLU A 4 -1.12 -6.58 6.49
C GLU A 4 0.34 -6.37 6.11
N LEU A 5 0.72 -5.11 5.88
CA LEU A 5 2.09 -4.81 5.44
C LEU A 5 3.12 -5.10 6.52
N LYS A 6 2.71 -5.16 7.79
CA LYS A 6 3.64 -5.46 8.87
C LYS A 6 4.27 -6.85 8.73
N LYS A 7 3.69 -7.73 7.91
CA LYS A 7 4.32 -9.03 7.67
C LYS A 7 5.65 -8.90 6.93
N PHE A 8 5.88 -7.76 6.26
CA PHE A 8 7.16 -7.49 5.62
C PHE A 8 8.11 -6.72 6.54
N GLY A 9 7.64 -6.31 7.73
CA GLY A 9 8.41 -5.56 8.68
C GLY A 9 7.67 -4.31 9.13
N THR A 10 8.13 -3.69 10.21
CA THR A 10 7.53 -2.48 10.73
C THR A 10 8.29 -1.23 10.29
N THR A 11 9.49 -1.40 9.73
CA THR A 11 10.31 -0.31 9.20
C THR A 11 10.60 -0.64 7.74
N LEU A 12 9.85 -0.02 6.85
CA LEU A 12 9.86 -0.35 5.42
C LEU A 12 10.53 0.79 4.68
N ILE A 13 11.85 0.74 4.52
CA ILE A 13 12.60 1.88 4.05
C ILE A 13 13.49 1.67 2.83
N SER A 14 14.05 0.49 2.61
CA SER A 14 15.00 0.37 1.50
C SER A 14 14.30 -0.05 0.20
N ARG A 15 14.79 0.48 -0.89
CA ARG A 15 14.25 0.15 -2.21
C ARG A 15 14.41 -1.33 -2.51
N GLN A 16 15.58 -1.89 -2.17
CA GLN A 16 15.82 -3.30 -2.40
C GLN A 16 14.83 -4.18 -1.64
N ASN A 17 14.57 -3.85 -0.37
CA ASN A 17 13.61 -4.63 0.43
C ASN A 17 12.21 -4.50 -0.13
N GLY A 18 11.84 -3.31 -0.63
CA GLY A 18 10.52 -3.13 -1.26
C GLY A 18 10.38 -3.98 -2.50
N ARG A 19 11.44 -4.04 -3.31
CA ARG A 19 11.44 -4.86 -4.52
C ARG A 19 11.30 -6.34 -4.18
N GLU A 20 12.01 -6.79 -3.16
CA GLU A 20 11.96 -8.18 -2.73
C GLU A 20 10.60 -8.52 -2.15
N ALA A 21 10.02 -7.60 -1.37
CA ALA A 21 8.69 -7.81 -0.81
C ALA A 21 7.64 -7.93 -1.92
N PHE A 22 7.74 -7.09 -2.94
CA PHE A 22 6.80 -7.15 -4.04
C PHE A 22 6.94 -8.46 -4.81
N ALA A 23 8.17 -8.90 -5.06
CA ALA A 23 8.40 -10.16 -5.76
C ALA A 23 7.80 -11.34 -4.99
N ALA A 24 7.95 -11.32 -3.66
CA ALA A 24 7.39 -12.38 -2.82
C ALA A 24 5.86 -12.33 -2.77
N TYR A 25 5.30 -11.14 -2.94
CA TYR A 25 3.85 -10.94 -2.86
C TYR A 25 3.13 -11.26 -4.17
N ARG A 26 3.80 -11.12 -5.30
CA ARG A 26 3.16 -11.27 -6.61
C ARG A 26 2.36 -12.56 -6.79
N PRO A 27 2.83 -13.73 -6.33
CA PRO A 27 2.04 -14.95 -6.52
C PRO A 27 0.66 -14.87 -5.86
N GLN A 28 0.52 -14.14 -4.75
CA GLN A 28 -0.77 -14.03 -4.09
C GLN A 28 -1.76 -13.22 -4.92
N LEU A 29 -1.26 -12.30 -5.74
CA LEU A 29 -2.12 -11.46 -6.57
C LEU A 29 -2.83 -12.26 -7.65
N SER A 30 -2.29 -13.40 -8.04
CA SER A 30 -2.93 -14.22 -9.06
C SER A 30 -4.25 -14.81 -8.61
N THR A 31 -4.51 -14.83 -7.29
CA THR A 31 -5.78 -15.32 -6.76
C THR A 31 -6.83 -14.22 -6.64
N LEU A 32 -6.48 -12.97 -6.97
CA LEU A 32 -7.41 -11.86 -6.85
C LEU A 32 -8.40 -11.88 -8.01
N GLY A 33 -9.69 -11.82 -7.69
CA GLY A 33 -10.73 -11.79 -8.71
C GLY A 33 -10.77 -10.47 -9.45
N ASP A 34 -11.42 -10.48 -10.64
CA ASP A 34 -11.42 -9.32 -11.53
C ASP A 34 -12.01 -8.06 -10.90
N ASN A 35 -13.00 -8.22 -10.02
CA ASN A 35 -13.64 -7.07 -9.37
C ASN A 35 -13.36 -7.02 -7.88
N GLU A 36 -12.43 -7.83 -7.42
CA GLU A 36 -12.13 -7.90 -5.98
C GLU A 36 -11.27 -6.72 -5.56
N THR A 37 -11.54 -6.18 -4.38
CA THR A 37 -10.74 -5.11 -3.79
C THR A 37 -9.50 -5.70 -3.14
N LEU A 38 -8.38 -5.01 -3.31
CA LEU A 38 -7.14 -5.34 -2.63
C LEU A 38 -6.91 -4.31 -1.55
N GLU A 39 -7.02 -4.72 -0.29
CA GLU A 39 -6.80 -3.83 0.84
C GLU A 39 -5.41 -4.08 1.42
N LEU A 40 -4.62 -3.01 1.53
CA LEU A 40 -3.32 -3.05 2.19
C LEU A 40 -3.43 -2.31 3.51
N ASP A 41 -3.20 -3.03 4.60
CA ASP A 41 -3.38 -2.52 5.95
C ASP A 41 -2.02 -2.12 6.52
N PHE A 42 -1.91 -0.85 6.91
CA PHE A 42 -0.66 -0.30 7.46
C PHE A 42 -0.59 -0.37 8.97
N GLU A 43 -1.55 -1.02 9.62
CA GLU A 43 -1.52 -1.13 11.09
C GLU A 43 -0.22 -1.78 11.53
N GLY A 44 0.47 -1.16 12.49
CA GLY A 44 1.74 -1.70 13.00
C GLY A 44 2.97 -1.23 12.24
N VAL A 45 2.81 -0.63 11.06
CA VAL A 45 3.95 -0.06 10.33
C VAL A 45 4.34 1.25 11.00
N ILE A 46 5.61 1.36 11.37
CA ILE A 46 6.12 2.53 12.08
C ILE A 46 6.74 3.53 11.12
N THR A 47 7.60 3.04 10.22
CA THR A 47 8.29 3.89 9.25
C THR A 47 8.07 3.34 7.85
N PHE A 48 7.71 4.23 6.93
CA PHE A 48 7.41 3.85 5.55
C PHE A 48 8.03 4.89 4.63
N SER A 49 8.94 4.47 3.78
CA SER A 49 9.66 5.40 2.91
C SER A 49 9.16 5.35 1.49
N THR A 50 9.43 6.44 0.76
CA THR A 50 9.10 6.52 -0.66
C THR A 50 9.84 5.45 -1.47
N SER A 51 11.09 5.15 -1.09
CA SER A 51 11.89 4.15 -1.82
C SER A 51 11.25 2.76 -1.76
N TRP A 52 10.85 2.33 -0.56
CA TRP A 52 10.18 1.05 -0.40
C TRP A 52 8.81 1.08 -1.08
N GLY A 53 8.07 2.14 -0.84
CA GLY A 53 6.72 2.27 -1.37
C GLY A 53 6.66 2.33 -2.88
N ASP A 54 7.64 2.97 -3.51
CA ASP A 54 7.67 3.06 -4.96
C ASP A 54 7.79 1.67 -5.58
N GLU A 55 8.57 0.78 -4.97
CA GLU A 55 8.73 -0.58 -5.50
C GLU A 55 7.50 -1.44 -5.25
N PHE A 56 6.77 -1.19 -4.18
CA PHE A 56 5.66 -2.04 -3.78
C PHE A 56 4.29 -1.48 -4.19
N LEU A 57 4.04 -0.20 -3.86
CA LEU A 57 2.72 0.39 -4.10
C LEU A 57 2.54 0.91 -5.52
N SER A 58 3.60 1.43 -6.13
CA SER A 58 3.45 2.03 -7.46
C SER A 58 2.97 1.02 -8.50
N PRO A 59 3.53 -0.20 -8.58
CA PRO A 59 2.99 -1.15 -9.54
C PRO A 59 1.56 -1.55 -9.22
N LEU A 60 1.18 -1.57 -7.94
CA LEU A 60 -0.16 -1.97 -7.55
C LEU A 60 -1.21 -0.91 -7.92
N VAL A 61 -0.91 0.37 -7.70
CA VAL A 61 -1.87 1.41 -8.05
C VAL A 61 -2.02 1.52 -9.56
N LYS A 62 -0.95 1.29 -10.30
CA LYS A 62 -1.02 1.32 -11.76
C LYS A 62 -1.85 0.15 -12.30
N GLN A 63 -1.79 -1.00 -11.65
CA GLN A 63 -2.50 -2.17 -12.11
C GLN A 63 -3.95 -2.22 -11.64
N TYR A 64 -4.21 -1.86 -10.38
CA TYR A 64 -5.53 -2.04 -9.79
C TYR A 64 -6.33 -0.75 -9.63
N GLY A 65 -5.68 0.40 -9.68
CA GLY A 65 -6.40 1.67 -9.60
C GLY A 65 -7.23 1.78 -8.33
N SER A 66 -8.52 2.09 -8.48
CA SER A 66 -9.42 2.29 -7.33
C SER A 66 -9.73 1.01 -6.58
N ARG A 67 -9.38 -0.15 -7.13
CA ARG A 67 -9.56 -1.41 -6.41
C ARG A 67 -8.50 -1.61 -5.33
N LEU A 68 -7.40 -0.84 -5.40
CA LEU A 68 -6.40 -0.82 -4.34
C LEU A 68 -6.85 0.15 -3.26
N VAL A 69 -7.04 -0.35 -2.04
CA VAL A 69 -7.50 0.45 -0.91
C VAL A 69 -6.48 0.36 0.21
N LEU A 70 -6.11 1.49 0.78
CA LEU A 70 -5.16 1.54 1.89
C LEU A 70 -5.90 1.83 3.18
N SER A 71 -5.60 1.07 4.23
CA SER A 71 -6.24 1.26 5.53
C SER A 71 -5.19 1.51 6.61
N HIS A 72 -5.62 2.14 7.71
CA HIS A 72 -4.77 2.48 8.86
C HIS A 72 -3.55 3.30 8.42
N THR A 73 -3.83 4.41 7.75
CA THR A 73 -2.80 5.26 7.16
C THR A 73 -2.55 6.54 7.97
N GLU A 74 -2.91 6.54 9.26
CA GLU A 74 -2.84 7.73 10.10
C GLU A 74 -1.43 8.10 10.55
N ASN A 75 -0.54 7.14 10.61
CA ASN A 75 0.85 7.38 10.99
C ASN A 75 1.45 8.41 10.05
N LEU A 76 2.15 9.41 10.59
CA LEU A 76 2.67 10.52 9.79
C LEU A 76 3.65 10.06 8.70
N SER A 77 4.50 9.08 9.02
CA SER A 77 5.43 8.53 8.04
C SER A 77 4.69 7.89 6.88
N VAL A 78 3.66 7.11 7.18
CA VAL A 78 2.84 6.44 6.17
C VAL A 78 2.09 7.47 5.35
N LYS A 79 1.44 8.41 6.00
CA LYS A 79 0.61 9.41 5.33
C LYS A 79 1.45 10.26 4.38
N ALA A 80 2.60 10.74 4.84
CA ALA A 80 3.46 11.61 4.02
C ALA A 80 3.98 10.85 2.81
N THR A 81 4.35 9.59 2.99
CA THR A 81 4.88 8.78 1.90
C THR A 81 3.80 8.47 0.87
N ILE A 82 2.57 8.17 1.31
CA ILE A 82 1.47 7.95 0.38
C ILE A 82 1.23 9.19 -0.47
N GLU A 83 1.26 10.38 0.16
CA GLU A 83 1.05 11.62 -0.59
C GLU A 83 2.13 11.86 -1.63
N LEU A 84 3.38 11.55 -1.29
CA LEU A 84 4.48 11.66 -2.27
C LEU A 84 4.31 10.67 -3.41
N LEU A 85 3.89 9.46 -3.11
CA LEU A 85 3.70 8.45 -4.16
C LEU A 85 2.54 8.81 -5.09
N GLU A 86 1.52 9.47 -4.55
CA GLU A 86 0.43 9.97 -5.39
C GLU A 86 0.95 10.99 -6.40
N LYS A 87 1.85 11.86 -5.97
CA LYS A 87 2.44 12.84 -6.87
C LYS A 87 3.34 12.19 -7.91
N ILE A 88 4.15 11.24 -7.48
CA ILE A 88 5.08 10.54 -8.38
C ILE A 88 4.32 9.79 -9.46
N ASN A 89 3.26 9.09 -9.09
CA ASN A 89 2.51 8.28 -10.03
C ASN A 89 1.41 9.05 -10.75
N GLN A 90 1.07 10.24 -10.29
CA GLN A 90 -0.04 11.03 -10.81
C GLN A 90 -1.36 10.24 -10.75
N LEU A 91 -1.52 9.44 -9.70
CA LEU A 91 -2.69 8.63 -9.46
C LEU A 91 -3.03 8.71 -7.98
N PRO A 92 -4.31 8.86 -7.62
CA PRO A 92 -4.70 8.87 -6.21
C PRO A 92 -4.70 7.46 -5.65
N PHE A 93 -4.43 7.35 -4.35
CA PHE A 93 -4.63 6.11 -3.62
C PHE A 93 -5.96 6.19 -2.89
N ASN A 94 -6.77 5.14 -3.05
CA ASN A 94 -8.03 5.04 -2.35
C ASN A 94 -7.77 4.64 -0.90
N ARG A 95 -8.19 5.46 0.05
CA ARG A 95 -7.94 5.20 1.47
C ARG A 95 -9.25 4.91 2.17
N ASN A 96 -9.22 3.84 2.96
CA ASN A 96 -10.37 3.51 3.78
C ASN A 96 -10.31 4.35 5.05
N ILE A 97 -11.24 5.29 5.20
CA ILE A 97 -11.28 6.18 6.36
C ILE A 97 -12.36 5.66 7.30
N PRO A 98 -11.96 5.10 8.45
CA PRO A 98 -12.94 4.42 9.31
C PRO A 98 -14.05 5.31 9.83
N THR A 99 -13.83 6.61 9.91
CA THR A 99 -14.83 7.51 10.47
C THR A 99 -15.90 7.90 9.51
N GLU A 100 -15.85 7.35 8.36
CA GLU A 100 -16.80 7.67 7.47
C GLU A 100 -18.02 7.16 7.73
N ASN A 101 -18.12 6.84 8.06
CA ASN A 101 -19.14 6.34 8.38
C ASN A 101 -20.22 7.00 8.71
N LYS A 102 -19.83 7.44 8.57
CA LYS A 102 -20.46 7.93 9.00
C LYS A 102 -21.15 8.64 8.82
N SER A 103 -21.26 8.74 8.49
CA SER A 103 -21.79 9.22 8.54
C SER A 103 -22.44 9.26 8.50
#